data_f54d8c397d9b6c48a6c7f8c883a0c7df
#
_entry.id   f54d8c397d9b6c48a6c7f8c883a0c7df
#
_cell.length_a   1.000
_cell.length_b   1.000
_cell.length_c   1.000
_cell.angle_alpha   90.00
_cell.angle_beta   90.00
_cell.angle_gamma   90.00
#
_symmetry.space_group_name_H-M   'P 1'
#
loop_
_entity.id
_entity.type
_entity.pdbx_description
1 polymer ?
#
loop_
_entity_poly.entity_id
_entity_poly.type
_entity_poly.pdbx_seq_one_letter_code
_entity_poly.pdbx_strand_id
1 'polypeptide(L)'
;MFQKYLITGATGFLGRAVVAQLLKNKVEIHALVMENDPLARELPQEVHSVVGDVCDESSLNCFFSGADRQTCVIHCAGIVSVASHPGNRIYRVNVGGTNNILRLCAEYGVGKLVYVSSVHAVPEKPKGTEITEDAVFSRELVRGDYAKSKAIATALVFDAAKRGLNASVVFPSGIIGPGDSGKGSITNMLLAFLGGKLPVAVKGGYDFVDVRDVASGITACAEHGLPGHGYILSGHYASIRDILEAAKKTLNLRRAVSYLPICFAKVVAPIYERWSLRKQKPLYFTPYAVAVLDSNGIFSRKAAADTFRYEPRSLQSTILDTVLWLKGSANGHG
;
A
#
# COMPACT_ATOMS: atom_id res chain seq x y z
N MET A 1 14.83 -10.99 -15.88
CA MET A 1 13.35 -10.77 -15.89
C MET A 1 12.67 -12.13 -15.89
N PHE A 2 11.63 -12.34 -15.07
CA PHE A 2 10.84 -13.57 -15.08
C PHE A 2 9.92 -13.61 -16.30
N GLN A 3 9.57 -14.82 -16.75
CA GLN A 3 8.68 -14.97 -17.90
C GLN A 3 7.21 -14.85 -17.51
N LYS A 4 6.86 -15.29 -16.30
CA LYS A 4 5.50 -15.32 -15.75
C LYS A 4 5.44 -14.59 -14.41
N TYR A 5 4.40 -13.79 -14.24
CA TYR A 5 4.11 -13.08 -12.98
C TYR A 5 2.73 -13.47 -12.46
N LEU A 6 2.68 -13.94 -11.22
CA LEU A 6 1.44 -14.20 -10.49
C LEU A 6 1.22 -13.05 -9.50
N ILE A 7 0.12 -12.30 -9.69
CA ILE A 7 -0.14 -11.08 -8.90
C ILE A 7 -1.41 -11.26 -8.09
N THR A 8 -1.31 -11.22 -6.77
CA THR A 8 -2.48 -11.14 -5.89
C THR A 8 -2.81 -9.68 -5.58
N GLY A 9 -4.08 -9.35 -5.45
CA GLY A 9 -4.51 -7.97 -5.25
C GLY A 9 -4.33 -7.07 -6.47
N ALA A 10 -4.31 -7.66 -7.66
CA ALA A 10 -4.10 -6.98 -8.95
C ALA A 10 -5.16 -5.91 -9.26
N THR A 11 -6.37 -6.06 -8.76
CA THR A 11 -7.49 -5.11 -8.92
C THR A 11 -7.40 -3.90 -7.98
N GLY A 12 -6.55 -3.97 -6.94
CA GLY A 12 -6.34 -2.88 -5.99
C GLY A 12 -5.55 -1.71 -6.59
N PHE A 13 -5.49 -0.59 -5.89
CA PHE A 13 -4.78 0.63 -6.31
C PHE A 13 -3.33 0.36 -6.71
N LEU A 14 -2.54 -0.25 -5.81
CA LEU A 14 -1.14 -0.59 -6.10
C LEU A 14 -1.03 -1.73 -7.12
N GLY A 15 -1.87 -2.77 -7.01
CA GLY A 15 -1.81 -3.92 -7.92
C GLY A 15 -2.01 -3.53 -9.38
N ARG A 16 -2.96 -2.63 -9.67
CA ARG A 16 -3.16 -2.09 -11.04
C ARG A 16 -1.93 -1.34 -11.55
N ALA A 17 -1.26 -0.58 -10.69
CA ALA A 17 -0.03 0.11 -11.08
C ALA A 17 1.12 -0.88 -11.37
N VAL A 18 1.23 -1.98 -10.59
CA VAL A 18 2.19 -3.06 -10.83
C VAL A 18 1.89 -3.77 -12.15
N VAL A 19 0.63 -4.12 -12.41
CA VAL A 19 0.20 -4.69 -13.71
C VAL A 19 0.59 -3.77 -14.86
N ALA A 20 0.24 -2.48 -14.77
CA ALA A 20 0.57 -1.51 -15.81
C ALA A 20 2.08 -1.35 -16.04
N GLN A 21 2.90 -1.51 -14.99
CA GLN A 21 4.36 -1.46 -15.10
C GLN A 21 4.92 -2.72 -15.80
N LEU A 22 4.40 -3.90 -15.46
CA LEU A 22 4.84 -5.18 -16.04
C LEU A 22 4.45 -5.33 -17.50
N LEU A 23 3.29 -4.84 -17.91
CA LEU A 23 2.83 -4.89 -19.30
C LEU A 23 3.77 -4.19 -20.28
N LYS A 24 4.58 -3.23 -19.83
CA LYS A 24 5.60 -2.60 -20.66
C LYS A 24 6.67 -3.59 -21.16
N ASN A 25 6.83 -4.71 -20.47
CA ASN A 25 7.90 -5.70 -20.71
C ASN A 25 7.42 -6.96 -21.46
N LYS A 26 6.18 -7.01 -21.91
CA LYS A 26 5.59 -8.15 -22.66
C LYS A 26 5.75 -9.51 -21.95
N VAL A 27 5.56 -9.54 -20.65
CA VAL A 27 5.61 -10.75 -19.81
C VAL A 27 4.21 -11.33 -19.62
N GLU A 28 4.11 -12.64 -19.32
CA GLU A 28 2.85 -13.29 -18.99
C GLU A 28 2.40 -12.86 -17.57
N ILE A 29 1.17 -12.37 -17.44
CA ILE A 29 0.63 -11.89 -16.17
C ILE A 29 -0.65 -12.64 -15.83
N HIS A 30 -0.66 -13.30 -14.67
CA HIS A 30 -1.86 -13.89 -14.07
C HIS A 30 -2.26 -13.07 -12.84
N ALA A 31 -3.50 -12.62 -12.80
CA ALA A 31 -4.07 -11.84 -11.73
C ALA A 31 -5.07 -12.69 -10.91
N LEU A 32 -4.81 -12.85 -9.61
CA LEU A 32 -5.79 -13.43 -8.71
C LEU A 32 -6.88 -12.40 -8.44
N VAL A 33 -8.12 -12.73 -8.79
CA VAL A 33 -9.29 -11.86 -8.60
C VAL A 33 -10.31 -12.55 -7.71
N MET A 34 -10.97 -11.78 -6.84
CA MET A 34 -12.05 -12.32 -6.01
C MET A 34 -13.28 -12.62 -6.88
N GLU A 35 -14.03 -13.62 -6.49
CA GLU A 35 -15.33 -13.87 -7.09
C GLU A 35 -16.21 -12.61 -7.00
N ASN A 36 -16.83 -12.22 -8.12
CA ASN A 36 -17.66 -11.00 -8.23
C ASN A 36 -16.94 -9.67 -7.97
N ASP A 37 -15.60 -9.61 -8.12
CA ASP A 37 -14.88 -8.34 -8.03
C ASP A 37 -15.24 -7.43 -9.22
N PRO A 38 -15.93 -6.29 -8.99
CA PRO A 38 -16.34 -5.41 -10.08
C PRO A 38 -15.14 -4.80 -10.83
N LEU A 39 -13.97 -4.70 -10.18
CA LEU A 39 -12.75 -4.14 -10.76
C LEU A 39 -11.97 -5.15 -11.61
N ALA A 40 -12.34 -6.44 -11.58
CA ALA A 40 -11.72 -7.45 -12.43
C ALA A 40 -11.90 -7.14 -13.92
N ARG A 41 -13.02 -6.50 -14.31
CA ARG A 41 -13.30 -6.10 -15.69
C ARG A 41 -12.47 -4.90 -16.17
N GLU A 42 -11.85 -4.17 -15.26
CA GLU A 42 -10.95 -3.04 -15.56
C GLU A 42 -9.51 -3.48 -15.81
N LEU A 43 -9.19 -4.76 -15.60
CA LEU A 43 -7.88 -5.29 -15.92
C LEU A 43 -7.69 -5.32 -17.45
N PRO A 44 -6.49 -4.99 -17.96
CA PRO A 44 -6.16 -5.10 -19.37
C PRO A 44 -6.39 -6.52 -19.93
N GLN A 45 -6.77 -6.62 -21.20
CA GLN A 45 -7.08 -7.92 -21.86
C GLN A 45 -5.89 -8.88 -21.91
N GLU A 46 -4.68 -8.35 -21.84
CA GLU A 46 -3.42 -9.11 -21.81
C GLU A 46 -3.19 -9.82 -20.47
N VAL A 47 -4.00 -9.52 -19.45
CA VAL A 47 -3.89 -10.11 -18.10
C VAL A 47 -4.84 -11.29 -17.97
N HIS A 48 -4.30 -12.46 -17.65
CA HIS A 48 -5.10 -13.64 -17.37
C HIS A 48 -5.70 -13.57 -15.96
N SER A 49 -7.00 -13.33 -15.86
CA SER A 49 -7.70 -13.32 -14.58
C SER A 49 -8.03 -14.74 -14.11
N VAL A 50 -7.62 -15.07 -12.89
CA VAL A 50 -7.93 -16.35 -12.22
C VAL A 50 -8.73 -16.06 -10.96
N VAL A 51 -9.91 -16.66 -10.82
CA VAL A 51 -10.76 -16.47 -9.65
C VAL A 51 -10.24 -17.27 -8.46
N GLY A 52 -10.13 -16.62 -7.30
CA GLY A 52 -9.72 -17.25 -6.04
C GLY A 52 -9.60 -16.27 -4.88
N ASP A 53 -9.46 -16.81 -3.68
CA ASP A 53 -9.28 -16.07 -2.42
C ASP A 53 -7.96 -16.52 -1.76
N VAL A 54 -7.09 -15.58 -1.39
CA VAL A 54 -5.86 -15.88 -0.66
C VAL A 54 -6.13 -16.62 0.67
N CYS A 55 -7.33 -16.50 1.22
CA CYS A 55 -7.74 -17.18 2.44
C CYS A 55 -8.20 -18.63 2.21
N ASP A 56 -8.45 -19.03 0.96
CA ASP A 56 -8.85 -20.38 0.57
C ASP A 56 -7.78 -20.99 -0.33
N GLU A 57 -6.95 -21.81 0.26
CA GLU A 57 -5.84 -22.44 -0.43
C GLU A 57 -6.27 -23.31 -1.61
N SER A 58 -7.41 -23.98 -1.50
CA SER A 58 -7.93 -24.82 -2.58
C SER A 58 -8.23 -24.02 -3.85
N SER A 59 -8.68 -22.78 -3.68
CA SER A 59 -8.95 -21.84 -4.79
C SER A 59 -7.68 -21.33 -5.48
N LEU A 60 -6.51 -21.48 -4.84
CA LEU A 60 -5.24 -20.99 -5.38
C LEU A 60 -4.54 -21.99 -6.31
N ASN A 61 -4.96 -23.26 -6.36
CA ASN A 61 -4.33 -24.29 -7.18
C ASN A 61 -4.31 -23.92 -8.68
N CYS A 62 -5.42 -23.40 -9.20
CA CYS A 62 -5.48 -22.93 -10.59
C CYS A 62 -4.57 -21.72 -10.82
N PHE A 63 -4.44 -20.82 -9.85
CA PHE A 63 -3.59 -19.64 -9.94
C PHE A 63 -2.10 -20.00 -9.98
N PHE A 64 -1.67 -21.03 -9.24
CA PHE A 64 -0.30 -21.54 -9.25
C PHE A 64 -0.03 -22.60 -10.34
N SER A 65 -1.05 -23.00 -11.08
CA SER A 65 -0.86 -24.01 -12.15
C SER A 65 0.18 -23.58 -13.16
N GLY A 66 1.16 -24.45 -13.40
CA GLY A 66 2.29 -24.18 -14.31
C GLY A 66 3.27 -23.12 -13.76
N ALA A 67 3.25 -22.81 -12.46
CA ALA A 67 4.29 -22.01 -11.85
C ALA A 67 5.58 -22.85 -11.66
N ASP A 68 6.72 -22.20 -11.82
CA ASP A 68 8.04 -22.80 -11.78
C ASP A 68 9.13 -21.80 -11.37
N ARG A 69 10.40 -22.15 -11.59
CA ARG A 69 11.55 -21.25 -11.33
C ARG A 69 11.60 -20.00 -12.20
N GLN A 70 10.84 -19.93 -13.29
CA GLN A 70 10.73 -18.73 -14.14
C GLN A 70 9.54 -17.84 -13.77
N THR A 71 8.83 -18.23 -12.71
CA THR A 71 7.67 -17.52 -12.19
C THR A 71 8.06 -16.63 -11.01
N CYS A 72 7.60 -15.38 -11.04
CA CYS A 72 7.66 -14.44 -9.90
C CYS A 72 6.26 -14.22 -9.33
N VAL A 73 6.09 -14.39 -8.03
CA VAL A 73 4.86 -14.05 -7.32
C VAL A 73 5.01 -12.65 -6.71
N ILE A 74 4.08 -11.74 -7.02
CA ILE A 74 3.97 -10.42 -6.39
C ILE A 74 2.73 -10.42 -5.50
N HIS A 75 2.91 -10.46 -4.18
CA HIS A 75 1.83 -10.56 -3.23
C HIS A 75 1.43 -9.17 -2.71
N CYS A 76 0.48 -8.52 -3.42
CA CYS A 76 -0.08 -7.22 -3.05
C CYS A 76 -1.40 -7.35 -2.25
N ALA A 77 -2.05 -8.51 -2.26
CA ALA A 77 -3.32 -8.69 -1.56
C ALA A 77 -3.17 -8.42 -0.07
N GLY A 78 -4.09 -7.64 0.47
CA GLY A 78 -4.12 -7.31 1.89
C GLY A 78 -5.18 -6.27 2.20
N ILE A 79 -5.69 -6.31 3.42
CA ILE A 79 -6.62 -5.32 3.93
C ILE A 79 -5.83 -4.21 4.59
N VAL A 80 -6.03 -2.97 4.12
CA VAL A 80 -5.57 -1.74 4.76
C VAL A 80 -6.73 -1.17 5.57
N SER A 81 -6.51 -0.85 6.83
CA SER A 81 -7.54 -0.25 7.68
C SER A 81 -6.94 0.80 8.60
N VAL A 82 -7.61 1.94 8.66
CA VAL A 82 -7.34 3.00 9.63
C VAL A 82 -8.29 2.93 10.85
N ALA A 83 -9.21 1.96 10.88
CA ALA A 83 -10.08 1.73 12.02
C ALA A 83 -9.30 1.23 13.24
N SER A 84 -9.70 1.66 14.43
CA SER A 84 -9.07 1.22 15.68
C SER A 84 -9.29 -0.28 15.93
N HIS A 85 -10.40 -0.84 15.46
CA HIS A 85 -10.77 -2.27 15.59
C HIS A 85 -11.37 -2.79 14.28
N PRO A 86 -10.54 -3.18 13.30
CA PRO A 86 -11.00 -3.64 11.97
C PRO A 86 -11.57 -5.07 11.98
N GLY A 87 -11.58 -5.76 13.13
CA GLY A 87 -12.04 -7.15 13.26
C GLY A 87 -11.01 -8.20 12.81
N ASN A 88 -11.33 -9.48 13.02
CA ASN A 88 -10.41 -10.60 12.76
C ASN A 88 -10.13 -10.83 11.26
N ARG A 89 -10.93 -10.26 10.35
CA ARG A 89 -10.76 -10.45 8.92
C ARG A 89 -9.39 -9.96 8.44
N ILE A 90 -8.85 -8.89 9.07
CA ILE A 90 -7.53 -8.34 8.70
C ILE A 90 -6.41 -9.37 8.94
N TYR A 91 -6.46 -10.12 10.04
CA TYR A 91 -5.48 -11.18 10.32
C TYR A 91 -5.66 -12.38 9.40
N ARG A 92 -6.91 -12.78 9.12
CA ARG A 92 -7.18 -13.88 8.22
C ARG A 92 -6.62 -13.62 6.82
N VAL A 93 -6.81 -12.40 6.28
CA VAL A 93 -6.31 -12.04 4.95
C VAL A 93 -4.80 -11.78 4.99
N ASN A 94 -4.34 -10.86 5.86
CA ASN A 94 -2.96 -10.39 5.81
C ASN A 94 -1.96 -11.43 6.34
N VAL A 95 -2.35 -12.27 7.30
CA VAL A 95 -1.47 -13.29 7.87
C VAL A 95 -1.78 -14.66 7.27
N GLY A 96 -3.04 -15.11 7.34
CA GLY A 96 -3.44 -16.40 6.80
C GLY A 96 -3.23 -16.48 5.29
N GLY A 97 -3.70 -15.48 4.54
CA GLY A 97 -3.49 -15.41 3.09
C GLY A 97 -2.01 -15.39 2.70
N THR A 98 -1.18 -14.61 3.41
CA THR A 98 0.28 -14.61 3.16
C THR A 98 0.89 -15.99 3.44
N ASN A 99 0.47 -16.68 4.51
CA ASN A 99 0.96 -18.02 4.81
C ASN A 99 0.62 -19.03 3.70
N ASN A 100 -0.59 -18.99 3.15
CA ASN A 100 -1.01 -19.84 2.02
C ASN A 100 -0.13 -19.56 0.78
N ILE A 101 0.11 -18.28 0.44
CA ILE A 101 0.99 -17.91 -0.66
C ILE A 101 2.43 -18.42 -0.44
N LEU A 102 2.97 -18.28 0.77
CA LEU A 102 4.32 -18.77 1.09
C LEU A 102 4.43 -20.29 0.91
N ARG A 103 3.42 -21.04 1.36
CA ARG A 103 3.39 -22.50 1.23
C ARG A 103 3.36 -22.91 -0.25
N LEU A 104 2.48 -22.31 -1.03
CA LEU A 104 2.38 -22.60 -2.47
C LEU A 104 3.64 -22.17 -3.25
N CYS A 105 4.24 -21.03 -2.90
CA CYS A 105 5.52 -20.63 -3.50
C CYS A 105 6.62 -21.67 -3.28
N ALA A 106 6.68 -22.28 -2.08
CA ALA A 106 7.64 -23.33 -1.78
C ALA A 106 7.29 -24.65 -2.49
N GLU A 107 6.02 -25.03 -2.52
CA GLU A 107 5.52 -26.26 -3.15
C GLU A 107 5.76 -26.28 -4.66
N TYR A 108 5.44 -25.18 -5.36
CA TYR A 108 5.61 -25.06 -6.80
C TYR A 108 7.03 -24.63 -7.20
N GLY A 109 7.90 -24.35 -6.23
CA GLY A 109 9.30 -23.99 -6.50
C GLY A 109 9.44 -22.70 -7.31
N VAL A 110 8.63 -21.67 -7.03
CA VAL A 110 8.67 -20.39 -7.74
C VAL A 110 10.04 -19.72 -7.63
N GLY A 111 10.46 -19.04 -8.70
CA GLY A 111 11.79 -18.41 -8.78
C GLY A 111 11.94 -17.22 -7.85
N LYS A 112 10.84 -16.49 -7.54
CA LYS A 112 10.85 -15.30 -6.68
C LYS A 112 9.49 -15.04 -6.05
N LEU A 113 9.51 -14.57 -4.80
CA LEU A 113 8.39 -13.93 -4.15
C LEU A 113 8.76 -12.49 -3.77
N VAL A 114 7.97 -11.51 -4.18
CA VAL A 114 7.99 -10.15 -3.64
C VAL A 114 6.74 -9.93 -2.81
N TYR A 115 6.93 -9.78 -1.50
CA TYR A 115 5.84 -9.48 -0.58
C TYR A 115 5.72 -7.99 -0.34
N VAL A 116 4.53 -7.45 -0.55
CA VAL A 116 4.23 -6.04 -0.26
C VAL A 116 3.75 -5.90 1.18
N SER A 117 4.66 -5.49 2.05
CA SER A 117 4.38 -5.15 3.44
C SER A 117 3.94 -3.68 3.57
N SER A 118 4.42 -2.97 4.54
CA SER A 118 4.21 -1.54 4.78
C SER A 118 5.25 -1.03 5.77
N VAL A 119 5.62 0.24 5.72
CA VAL A 119 6.44 0.88 6.77
C VAL A 119 5.78 0.80 8.16
N HIS A 120 4.46 0.60 8.23
CA HIS A 120 3.76 0.37 9.49
C HIS A 120 4.15 -0.96 10.18
N ALA A 121 4.72 -1.92 9.45
CA ALA A 121 5.25 -3.15 10.04
C ALA A 121 6.61 -2.95 10.71
N VAL A 122 7.31 -1.87 10.39
CA VAL A 122 8.61 -1.53 10.96
C VAL A 122 8.40 -0.81 12.30
N PRO A 123 9.09 -1.21 13.38
CA PRO A 123 9.00 -0.52 14.66
C PRO A 123 9.37 0.96 14.55
N GLU A 124 8.59 1.80 15.21
CA GLU A 124 8.84 3.24 15.23
C GLU A 124 10.11 3.56 16.03
N LYS A 125 10.93 4.48 15.51
CA LYS A 125 12.09 5.05 16.22
C LYS A 125 11.73 6.44 16.79
N PRO A 126 12.50 6.97 17.74
CA PRO A 126 12.32 8.33 18.24
C PRO A 126 12.23 9.35 17.10
N LYS A 127 11.41 10.41 17.28
CA LYS A 127 11.28 11.47 16.29
C LYS A 127 12.64 12.06 15.90
N GLY A 128 12.86 12.26 14.61
CA GLY A 128 14.12 12.75 14.06
C GLY A 128 15.16 11.67 13.77
N THR A 129 14.89 10.40 14.14
CA THR A 129 15.78 9.27 13.84
C THR A 129 15.28 8.56 12.58
N GLU A 130 16.17 8.28 11.64
CA GLU A 130 15.82 7.56 10.41
C GLU A 130 15.42 6.11 10.70
N ILE A 131 14.28 5.69 10.16
CA ILE A 131 13.76 4.33 10.25
C ILE A 131 14.29 3.53 9.06
N THR A 132 14.89 2.37 9.33
CA THR A 132 15.48 1.46 8.33
C THR A 132 14.80 0.11 8.37
N GLU A 133 15.02 -0.72 7.36
CA GLU A 133 14.52 -2.10 7.25
C GLU A 133 15.16 -3.06 8.26
N ASP A 134 16.29 -2.69 8.82
CA ASP A 134 17.01 -3.51 9.82
C ASP A 134 16.28 -3.44 11.16
N ALA A 135 15.28 -4.30 11.31
CA ALA A 135 14.37 -4.32 12.45
C ALA A 135 13.89 -5.73 12.78
N VAL A 136 13.51 -5.93 14.02
CA VAL A 136 12.76 -7.12 14.45
C VAL A 136 11.28 -6.90 14.19
N PHE A 137 10.69 -7.76 13.36
CA PHE A 137 9.27 -7.68 13.01
C PHE A 137 8.44 -8.46 14.01
N SER A 138 7.76 -7.75 14.91
CA SER A 138 6.90 -8.33 15.94
C SER A 138 5.67 -7.46 16.17
N ARG A 139 4.53 -8.11 16.43
CA ARG A 139 3.26 -7.43 16.71
C ARG A 139 3.30 -6.57 17.98
N GLU A 140 4.18 -6.90 18.89
CA GLU A 140 4.35 -6.21 20.18
C GLU A 140 5.05 -4.85 20.00
N LEU A 141 5.84 -4.69 18.94
CA LEU A 141 6.64 -3.51 18.65
C LEU A 141 5.93 -2.45 17.82
N VAL A 142 4.72 -2.73 17.32
CA VAL A 142 3.96 -1.84 16.44
C VAL A 142 2.54 -1.58 16.98
N ARG A 143 1.91 -0.49 16.53
CA ARG A 143 0.60 -0.06 17.01
C ARG A 143 -0.48 -0.23 15.94
N GLY A 144 -1.65 -0.71 16.37
CA GLY A 144 -2.82 -0.90 15.51
C GLY A 144 -2.83 -2.25 14.80
N ASP A 145 -4.03 -2.79 14.57
CA ASP A 145 -4.20 -4.15 14.04
C ASP A 145 -3.66 -4.31 12.62
N TYR A 146 -3.73 -3.24 11.82
CA TYR A 146 -3.12 -3.26 10.48
C TYR A 146 -1.60 -3.45 10.57
N ALA A 147 -0.92 -2.62 11.36
CA ALA A 147 0.53 -2.71 11.55
C ALA A 147 0.94 -4.07 12.13
N LYS A 148 0.21 -4.56 13.16
CA LYS A 148 0.45 -5.87 13.76
C LYS A 148 0.30 -7.01 12.76
N SER A 149 -0.75 -6.99 11.93
CA SER A 149 -0.96 -8.02 10.90
C SER A 149 0.17 -8.02 9.85
N LYS A 150 0.63 -6.84 9.43
CA LYS A 150 1.75 -6.70 8.50
C LYS A 150 3.09 -7.11 9.12
N ALA A 151 3.34 -6.81 10.40
CA ALA A 151 4.55 -7.24 11.11
C ALA A 151 4.62 -8.78 11.22
N ILE A 152 3.50 -9.44 11.60
CA ILE A 152 3.43 -10.90 11.65
C ILE A 152 3.69 -11.51 10.26
N ALA A 153 3.00 -11.02 9.23
CA ALA A 153 3.17 -11.54 7.88
C ALA A 153 4.60 -11.32 7.34
N THR A 154 5.21 -10.16 7.65
CA THR A 154 6.62 -9.89 7.30
C THR A 154 7.57 -10.87 7.96
N ALA A 155 7.38 -11.17 9.25
CA ALA A 155 8.18 -12.18 9.95
C ALA A 155 8.06 -13.56 9.29
N LEU A 156 6.85 -13.98 8.90
CA LEU A 156 6.64 -15.24 8.17
C LEU A 156 7.40 -15.29 6.84
N VAL A 157 7.43 -14.18 6.09
CA VAL A 157 8.16 -14.09 4.81
C VAL A 157 9.66 -14.21 5.04
N PHE A 158 10.22 -13.50 6.03
CA PHE A 158 11.65 -13.61 6.34
C PHE A 158 12.02 -15.01 6.86
N ASP A 159 11.15 -15.65 7.63
CA ASP A 159 11.38 -17.02 8.07
C ASP A 159 11.31 -18.03 6.91
N ALA A 160 10.43 -17.82 5.94
CA ALA A 160 10.42 -18.62 4.71
C ALA A 160 11.70 -18.41 3.87
N ALA A 161 12.20 -17.17 3.81
CA ALA A 161 13.47 -16.88 3.14
C ALA A 161 14.66 -17.56 3.83
N LYS A 162 14.72 -17.59 5.16
CA LYS A 162 15.73 -18.35 5.92
C LYS A 162 15.68 -19.86 5.62
N ARG A 163 14.51 -20.39 5.29
CA ARG A 163 14.32 -21.80 4.87
C ARG A 163 14.59 -22.06 3.39
N GLY A 164 15.08 -21.05 2.65
CA GLY A 164 15.52 -21.19 1.26
C GLY A 164 14.56 -20.66 0.21
N LEU A 165 13.40 -20.10 0.57
CA LEU A 165 12.54 -19.42 -0.40
C LEU A 165 13.21 -18.13 -0.87
N ASN A 166 13.33 -17.92 -2.18
CA ASN A 166 13.80 -16.65 -2.73
C ASN A 166 12.70 -15.57 -2.56
N ALA A 167 12.59 -15.03 -1.35
CA ALA A 167 11.60 -14.02 -1.01
C ALA A 167 12.26 -12.71 -0.58
N SER A 168 11.72 -11.59 -1.04
CA SER A 168 12.08 -10.24 -0.63
C SER A 168 10.83 -9.48 -0.18
N VAL A 169 11.02 -8.48 0.68
CA VAL A 169 9.93 -7.67 1.21
C VAL A 169 10.10 -6.22 0.77
N VAL A 170 9.03 -5.59 0.32
CA VAL A 170 9.00 -4.14 0.12
C VAL A 170 8.09 -3.49 1.15
N PHE A 171 8.50 -2.31 1.64
CA PHE A 171 7.79 -1.53 2.66
C PHE A 171 7.42 -0.16 2.09
N PRO A 172 6.30 -0.04 1.37
CA PRO A 172 5.83 1.26 0.93
C PRO A 172 5.42 2.15 2.09
N SER A 173 5.67 3.44 1.98
CA SER A 173 5.12 4.47 2.87
C SER A 173 3.66 4.82 2.49
N GLY A 174 3.17 6.01 2.80
CA GLY A 174 1.82 6.44 2.46
C GLY A 174 1.63 6.57 0.95
N ILE A 175 1.00 5.58 0.31
CA ILE A 175 0.83 5.57 -1.14
C ILE A 175 -0.25 6.56 -1.56
N ILE A 176 0.10 7.45 -2.49
CA ILE A 176 -0.80 8.39 -3.15
C ILE A 176 -0.55 8.36 -4.67
N GLY A 177 -1.47 8.90 -5.46
CA GLY A 177 -1.28 8.94 -6.91
C GLY A 177 -2.59 8.85 -7.69
N PRO A 178 -2.53 8.97 -9.02
CA PRO A 178 -3.67 8.76 -9.89
C PRO A 178 -4.09 7.28 -9.90
N GLY A 179 -5.39 7.00 -10.06
CA GLY A 179 -5.92 5.63 -10.13
C GLY A 179 -6.48 5.09 -8.82
N ASP A 180 -6.40 5.81 -7.70
CA ASP A 180 -7.07 5.40 -6.46
C ASP A 180 -8.56 5.77 -6.50
N SER A 181 -9.42 4.83 -6.85
CA SER A 181 -10.87 4.98 -7.05
C SER A 181 -11.65 5.53 -5.84
N GLY A 182 -11.03 6.46 -5.08
CA GLY A 182 -11.64 7.17 -3.96
C GLY A 182 -11.70 6.38 -2.66
N LYS A 183 -10.88 5.35 -2.52
CA LYS A 183 -10.91 4.45 -1.35
C LYS A 183 -9.83 4.76 -0.31
N GLY A 184 -8.73 5.42 -0.68
CA GLY A 184 -7.66 5.82 0.24
C GLY A 184 -8.01 7.08 1.06
N SER A 185 -7.48 7.18 2.27
CA SER A 185 -7.77 8.30 3.18
C SER A 185 -7.33 9.65 2.60
N ILE A 186 -6.16 9.71 1.95
CA ILE A 186 -5.64 10.96 1.34
C ILE A 186 -6.46 11.32 0.10
N THR A 187 -6.80 10.35 -0.75
CA THR A 187 -7.65 10.57 -1.93
C THR A 187 -9.02 11.13 -1.52
N ASN A 188 -9.63 10.55 -0.50
CA ASN A 188 -10.91 11.05 0.03
C ASN A 188 -10.78 12.45 0.65
N MET A 189 -9.68 12.73 1.34
CA MET A 189 -9.40 14.08 1.84
C MET A 189 -9.27 15.10 0.70
N LEU A 190 -8.55 14.74 -0.36
CA LEU A 190 -8.42 15.57 -1.57
C LEU A 190 -9.79 15.78 -2.24
N LEU A 191 -10.60 14.74 -2.40
CA LEU A 191 -11.96 14.85 -2.94
C LEU A 191 -12.83 15.79 -2.09
N ALA A 192 -12.79 15.66 -0.76
CA ALA A 192 -13.52 16.55 0.14
C ALA A 192 -13.02 18.01 0.01
N PHE A 193 -11.71 18.21 -0.09
CA PHE A 193 -11.11 19.51 -0.33
C PHE A 193 -11.55 20.10 -1.67
N LEU A 194 -11.44 19.33 -2.75
CA LEU A 194 -11.85 19.75 -4.10
C LEU A 194 -13.35 20.04 -4.18
N GLY A 195 -14.17 19.30 -3.43
CA GLY A 195 -15.61 19.53 -3.30
C GLY A 195 -16.02 20.66 -2.36
N GLY A 196 -15.07 21.35 -1.67
CA GLY A 196 -15.38 22.40 -0.68
C GLY A 196 -15.98 21.88 0.64
N LYS A 197 -15.82 20.58 0.92
CA LYS A 197 -16.40 19.90 2.08
C LYS A 197 -15.37 19.65 3.18
N LEU A 198 -14.15 20.23 3.09
CA LEU A 198 -13.08 20.09 4.08
C LEU A 198 -12.77 21.44 4.76
N PRO A 199 -13.55 21.87 5.77
CA PRO A 199 -13.29 23.13 6.48
C PRO A 199 -12.11 23.05 7.44
N VAL A 200 -11.80 21.83 7.94
CA VAL A 200 -10.75 21.58 8.95
C VAL A 200 -9.92 20.37 8.57
N ALA A 201 -8.61 20.49 8.71
CA ALA A 201 -7.64 19.40 8.61
C ALA A 201 -6.79 19.33 9.89
N VAL A 202 -5.94 18.30 10.03
CA VAL A 202 -5.07 18.12 11.20
C VAL A 202 -3.67 18.66 10.89
N LYS A 203 -3.04 19.32 11.84
CA LYS A 203 -1.60 19.60 11.80
C LYS A 203 -0.86 18.29 12.01
N GLY A 204 -0.13 17.85 11.03
CA GLY A 204 0.67 16.63 11.08
C GLY A 204 1.15 16.29 9.70
N GLY A 205 2.05 15.33 9.61
CA GLY A 205 2.62 14.91 8.35
C GLY A 205 3.07 13.46 8.39
N TYR A 206 3.37 12.95 7.23
CA TYR A 206 3.88 11.60 7.05
C TYR A 206 4.73 11.54 5.78
N ASP A 207 5.39 10.41 5.54
CA ASP A 207 6.02 10.17 4.25
C ASP A 207 4.99 9.69 3.23
N PHE A 208 4.99 10.31 2.05
CA PHE A 208 4.09 9.97 0.94
C PHE A 208 4.88 9.64 -0.31
N VAL A 209 4.47 8.56 -0.98
CA VAL A 209 5.11 8.05 -2.20
C VAL A 209 4.09 7.86 -3.32
N ASP A 210 4.53 8.11 -4.55
CA ASP A 210 3.70 7.87 -5.73
C ASP A 210 3.49 6.36 -5.98
N VAL A 211 2.26 5.97 -6.25
CA VAL A 211 1.90 4.57 -6.55
C VAL A 211 2.71 4.00 -7.70
N ARG A 212 3.06 4.82 -8.70
CA ARG A 212 3.83 4.42 -9.88
C ARG A 212 5.30 4.14 -9.53
N ASP A 213 5.85 4.88 -8.56
CA ASP A 213 7.21 4.66 -8.06
C ASP A 213 7.28 3.41 -7.19
N VAL A 214 6.25 3.18 -6.36
CA VAL A 214 6.13 1.91 -5.63
C VAL A 214 6.03 0.73 -6.60
N ALA A 215 5.22 0.82 -7.64
CA ALA A 215 5.10 -0.22 -8.65
C ALA A 215 6.44 -0.49 -9.37
N SER A 216 7.17 0.57 -9.72
CA SER A 216 8.52 0.47 -10.30
C SER A 216 9.50 -0.18 -9.31
N GLY A 217 9.47 0.20 -8.04
CA GLY A 217 10.29 -0.40 -6.98
C GLY A 217 9.99 -1.89 -6.76
N ILE A 218 8.70 -2.29 -6.82
CA ILE A 218 8.29 -3.69 -6.71
C ILE A 218 8.82 -4.52 -7.89
N THR A 219 8.69 -4.02 -9.12
CA THR A 219 9.18 -4.73 -10.29
C THR A 219 10.71 -4.81 -10.32
N ALA A 220 11.40 -3.74 -9.89
CA ALA A 220 12.85 -3.76 -9.72
C ALA A 220 13.30 -4.72 -8.60
N CYS A 221 12.56 -4.81 -7.50
CA CYS A 221 12.80 -5.78 -6.44
C CYS A 221 12.59 -7.22 -6.91
N ALA A 222 11.65 -7.48 -7.82
CA ALA A 222 11.47 -8.80 -8.41
C ALA A 222 12.73 -9.25 -9.18
N GLU A 223 13.41 -8.33 -9.85
CA GLU A 223 14.60 -8.63 -10.66
C GLU A 223 15.90 -8.62 -9.83
N HIS A 224 16.05 -7.67 -8.93
CA HIS A 224 17.33 -7.36 -8.28
C HIS A 224 17.32 -7.55 -6.77
N GLY A 225 16.13 -7.69 -6.16
CA GLY A 225 16.00 -7.85 -4.72
C GLY A 225 16.65 -9.13 -4.21
N LEU A 226 17.42 -9.04 -3.13
CA LEU A 226 18.13 -10.17 -2.53
C LEU A 226 17.20 -10.99 -1.64
N PRO A 227 17.33 -12.33 -1.61
CA PRO A 227 16.55 -13.19 -0.72
C PRO A 227 16.76 -12.80 0.75
N GLY A 228 15.67 -12.75 1.51
CA GLY A 228 15.72 -12.39 2.92
C GLY A 228 16.00 -10.91 3.23
N HIS A 229 15.93 -10.03 2.21
CA HIS A 229 16.13 -8.60 2.38
C HIS A 229 14.81 -7.84 2.29
N GLY A 230 14.74 -6.74 3.03
CA GLY A 230 13.68 -5.75 2.99
C GLY A 230 14.12 -4.49 2.26
N TYR A 231 13.15 -3.75 1.70
CA TYR A 231 13.40 -2.50 0.98
C TYR A 231 12.30 -1.50 1.27
N ILE A 232 12.61 -0.42 1.96
CA ILE A 232 11.65 0.68 2.17
C ILE A 232 11.50 1.44 0.84
N LEU A 233 10.27 1.57 0.39
CA LEU A 233 9.89 2.38 -0.76
C LEU A 233 9.20 3.65 -0.27
N SER A 234 10.00 4.55 0.32
CA SER A 234 9.54 5.86 0.79
C SER A 234 9.61 6.90 -0.31
N GLY A 235 8.83 7.95 -0.14
CA GLY A 235 8.82 9.12 -1.01
C GLY A 235 9.39 10.35 -0.31
N HIS A 236 8.48 11.27 0.06
CA HIS A 236 8.82 12.54 0.68
C HIS A 236 7.94 12.79 1.90
N TYR A 237 8.56 13.23 2.99
CA TYR A 237 7.79 13.73 4.13
C TYR A 237 7.04 15.01 3.74
N ALA A 238 5.75 15.05 4.03
CA ALA A 238 4.93 16.24 3.84
C ALA A 238 3.87 16.34 4.94
N SER A 239 3.56 17.58 5.34
CA SER A 239 2.40 17.82 6.15
C SER A 239 1.11 17.77 5.33
N ILE A 240 -0.01 17.51 5.98
CA ILE A 240 -1.33 17.63 5.33
C ILE A 240 -1.53 19.02 4.73
N ARG A 241 -0.96 20.06 5.36
CA ARG A 241 -0.98 21.41 4.84
C ARG A 241 -0.28 21.51 3.49
N ASP A 242 0.92 20.93 3.37
CA ASP A 242 1.71 20.99 2.13
C ASP A 242 0.97 20.34 0.97
N ILE A 243 0.32 19.19 1.23
CA ILE A 243 -0.50 18.47 0.24
C ILE A 243 -1.69 19.34 -0.22
N LEU A 244 -2.42 19.96 0.71
CA LEU A 244 -3.58 20.78 0.39
C LEU A 244 -3.18 22.09 -0.31
N GLU A 245 -2.07 22.73 0.08
CA GLU A 245 -1.57 23.93 -0.60
C GLU A 245 -1.04 23.61 -2.01
N ALA A 246 -0.39 22.46 -2.21
CA ALA A 246 -0.01 22.00 -3.54
C ALA A 246 -1.24 21.76 -4.43
N ALA A 247 -2.27 21.06 -3.92
CA ALA A 247 -3.52 20.86 -4.63
C ALA A 247 -4.25 22.17 -4.96
N LYS A 248 -4.26 23.11 -4.01
CA LYS A 248 -4.83 24.47 -4.17
C LYS A 248 -4.13 25.25 -5.28
N LYS A 249 -2.79 25.22 -5.28
CA LYS A 249 -1.97 25.89 -6.30
C LYS A 249 -2.22 25.31 -7.70
N THR A 250 -2.27 23.97 -7.81
CA THR A 250 -2.50 23.27 -9.08
C THR A 250 -3.78 23.70 -9.78
N LEU A 251 -4.87 23.86 -9.03
CA LEU A 251 -6.19 24.22 -9.60
C LEU A 251 -6.59 25.68 -9.39
N ASN A 252 -5.68 26.53 -8.92
CA ASN A 252 -5.94 27.95 -8.61
C ASN A 252 -7.19 28.15 -7.72
N LEU A 253 -7.35 27.32 -6.68
CA LEU A 253 -8.52 27.34 -5.81
C LEU A 253 -8.39 28.44 -4.73
N ARG A 254 -9.47 29.18 -4.49
CA ARG A 254 -9.57 30.15 -3.38
C ARG A 254 -10.31 29.51 -2.20
N ARG A 255 -9.66 28.55 -1.51
CA ARG A 255 -10.27 27.83 -0.38
C ARG A 255 -9.40 27.97 0.86
N ALA A 256 -10.04 28.28 1.98
CA ALA A 256 -9.40 28.30 3.29
C ALA A 256 -9.69 26.98 4.02
N VAL A 257 -8.66 26.42 4.65
CA VAL A 257 -8.76 25.24 5.54
C VAL A 257 -8.14 25.62 6.86
N SER A 258 -8.85 25.40 7.95
CA SER A 258 -8.32 25.56 9.31
C SER A 258 -7.55 24.28 9.71
N TYR A 259 -6.49 24.45 10.51
CA TYR A 259 -5.65 23.31 10.90
C TYR A 259 -5.70 23.09 12.42
N LEU A 260 -6.29 21.96 12.81
CA LEU A 260 -6.43 21.55 14.20
C LEU A 260 -5.09 21.01 14.74
N PRO A 261 -4.58 21.50 15.86
CA PRO A 261 -3.41 20.92 16.52
C PRO A 261 -3.62 19.46 16.89
N ILE A 262 -2.56 18.65 16.83
CA ILE A 262 -2.62 17.20 17.10
C ILE A 262 -3.19 16.86 18.49
N CYS A 263 -2.89 17.67 19.51
CA CYS A 263 -3.40 17.45 20.86
C CYS A 263 -4.94 17.48 20.91
N PHE A 264 -5.57 18.41 20.23
CA PHE A 264 -7.04 18.46 20.10
C PHE A 264 -7.57 17.35 19.20
N ALA A 265 -6.85 17.05 18.12
CA ALA A 265 -7.19 15.97 17.21
C ALA A 265 -7.29 14.61 17.95
N LYS A 266 -6.35 14.34 18.87
CA LYS A 266 -6.35 13.12 19.71
C LYS A 266 -7.59 12.99 20.60
N VAL A 267 -8.15 14.10 21.06
CA VAL A 267 -9.37 14.11 21.88
C VAL A 267 -10.62 13.91 21.03
N VAL A 268 -10.67 14.55 19.87
CA VAL A 268 -11.86 14.53 18.99
C VAL A 268 -11.97 13.22 18.18
N ALA A 269 -10.85 12.62 17.78
CA ALA A 269 -10.83 11.44 16.91
C ALA A 269 -11.63 10.24 17.45
N PRO A 270 -11.57 9.84 18.73
CA PRO A 270 -12.38 8.74 19.25
C PRO A 270 -13.89 9.00 19.17
N ILE A 271 -14.30 10.25 19.38
CA ILE A 271 -15.72 10.66 19.35
C ILE A 271 -16.20 10.59 17.91
N TYR A 272 -15.41 11.14 16.97
CA TYR A 272 -15.71 11.10 15.53
C TYR A 272 -15.79 9.66 15.01
N GLU A 273 -14.85 8.79 15.37
CA GLU A 273 -14.84 7.39 14.95
C GLU A 273 -16.11 6.67 15.41
N ARG A 274 -16.49 6.80 16.68
CA ARG A 274 -17.75 6.21 17.22
C ARG A 274 -18.99 6.74 16.50
N TRP A 275 -19.04 8.03 16.22
CA TRP A 275 -20.14 8.64 15.48
C TRP A 275 -20.20 8.14 14.03
N SER A 276 -19.06 8.08 13.34
CA SER A 276 -18.97 7.61 11.96
C SER A 276 -19.38 6.15 11.83
N LEU A 277 -18.92 5.28 12.76
CA LEU A 277 -19.32 3.86 12.80
C LEU A 277 -20.84 3.71 12.99
N ARG A 278 -21.44 4.46 13.91
CA ARG A 278 -22.92 4.43 14.13
C ARG A 278 -23.70 4.91 12.91
N LYS A 279 -23.15 5.85 12.14
CA LYS A 279 -23.79 6.42 10.95
C LYS A 279 -23.38 5.74 9.64
N GLN A 280 -22.57 4.66 9.72
CA GLN A 280 -22.00 3.95 8.55
C GLN A 280 -21.28 4.89 7.57
N LYS A 281 -20.62 5.92 8.10
CA LYS A 281 -19.86 6.89 7.31
C LYS A 281 -18.40 6.46 7.18
N PRO A 282 -17.70 6.85 6.11
CA PRO A 282 -16.28 6.58 5.93
C PRO A 282 -15.43 7.11 7.11
N LEU A 283 -14.43 6.32 7.51
CA LEU A 283 -13.52 6.64 8.61
C LEU A 283 -12.32 7.45 8.10
N TYR A 284 -12.43 8.76 8.07
CA TYR A 284 -11.33 9.65 7.65
C TYR A 284 -10.45 10.12 8.80
N PHE A 285 -11.02 10.20 10.00
CA PHE A 285 -10.42 10.82 11.16
C PHE A 285 -10.55 9.88 12.36
N THR A 286 -9.59 8.96 12.49
CA THR A 286 -9.55 7.96 13.55
C THR A 286 -8.38 8.23 14.50
N PRO A 287 -8.40 7.70 15.73
CA PRO A 287 -7.24 7.75 16.63
C PRO A 287 -5.97 7.20 15.99
N TYR A 288 -6.09 6.13 15.20
CA TYR A 288 -4.97 5.55 14.48
C TYR A 288 -4.42 6.50 13.40
N ALA A 289 -5.29 7.09 12.58
CA ALA A 289 -4.86 8.05 11.56
C ALA A 289 -4.17 9.29 12.17
N VAL A 290 -4.69 9.80 13.29
CA VAL A 290 -4.06 10.91 14.03
C VAL A 290 -2.70 10.50 14.61
N ALA A 291 -2.58 9.27 15.14
CA ALA A 291 -1.31 8.76 15.64
C ALA A 291 -0.26 8.62 14.53
N VAL A 292 -0.65 8.18 13.34
CA VAL A 292 0.23 8.12 12.16
C VAL A 292 0.73 9.51 11.77
N LEU A 293 -0.14 10.51 11.74
CA LEU A 293 0.26 11.90 11.42
C LEU A 293 1.14 12.55 12.50
N ASP A 294 1.17 11.99 13.71
CA ASP A 294 2.04 12.41 14.82
C ASP A 294 3.29 11.54 14.96
N SER A 295 3.41 10.48 14.20
CA SER A 295 4.53 9.53 14.27
C SER A 295 5.80 10.07 13.61
N ASN A 296 6.89 9.31 13.75
CA ASN A 296 8.12 9.57 13.01
C ASN A 296 7.97 9.08 11.57
N GLY A 297 7.89 10.01 10.62
CA GLY A 297 7.75 9.74 9.18
C GLY A 297 9.05 9.81 8.39
N ILE A 298 10.22 9.63 9.04
CA ILE A 298 11.53 9.71 8.38
C ILE A 298 12.00 8.29 8.07
N PHE A 299 11.84 7.86 6.84
CA PHE A 299 12.20 6.52 6.37
C PHE A 299 13.39 6.57 5.43
N SER A 300 14.36 5.65 5.63
CA SER A 300 15.46 5.43 4.71
C SER A 300 15.00 4.65 3.48
N ARG A 301 15.38 5.12 2.31
CA ARG A 301 15.25 4.35 1.07
C ARG A 301 16.58 3.88 0.52
N LYS A 302 17.62 3.96 1.37
CA LYS A 302 19.00 3.70 0.95
C LYS A 302 19.18 2.29 0.39
N ALA A 303 18.64 1.26 1.04
CA ALA A 303 18.75 -0.11 0.56
C ALA A 303 18.11 -0.31 -0.83
N ALA A 304 16.95 0.28 -1.09
CA ALA A 304 16.30 0.25 -2.39
C ALA A 304 17.10 1.03 -3.45
N ALA A 305 17.60 2.21 -3.09
CA ALA A 305 18.43 3.02 -4.00
C ALA A 305 19.74 2.31 -4.38
N ASP A 306 20.44 1.74 -3.41
CA ASP A 306 21.71 1.04 -3.63
C ASP A 306 21.54 -0.27 -4.44
N THR A 307 20.43 -1.01 -4.20
CA THR A 307 20.22 -2.33 -4.84
C THR A 307 19.64 -2.20 -6.24
N PHE A 308 18.66 -1.32 -6.46
CA PHE A 308 17.97 -1.22 -7.75
C PHE A 308 17.65 0.21 -8.19
N ARG A 309 18.44 1.20 -7.69
CA ARG A 309 18.39 2.61 -8.11
C ARG A 309 17.01 3.24 -7.93
N TYR A 310 16.33 2.88 -6.83
CA TYR A 310 15.03 3.45 -6.52
C TYR A 310 15.12 4.95 -6.25
N GLU A 311 14.40 5.73 -7.04
CA GLU A 311 14.31 7.18 -6.90
C GLU A 311 12.85 7.63 -7.14
N PRO A 312 12.14 8.07 -6.09
CA PRO A 312 10.75 8.51 -6.22
C PRO A 312 10.67 9.90 -6.84
N ARG A 313 9.65 10.11 -7.67
CA ARG A 313 9.32 11.43 -8.22
C ARG A 313 9.00 12.44 -7.14
N SER A 314 9.06 13.73 -7.48
CA SER A 314 8.71 14.79 -6.52
C SER A 314 7.25 14.67 -6.07
N LEU A 315 6.99 14.96 -4.79
CA LEU A 315 5.64 15.00 -4.25
C LEU A 315 4.74 15.98 -5.02
N GLN A 316 5.31 17.08 -5.49
CA GLN A 316 4.58 18.09 -6.24
C GLN A 316 4.03 17.53 -7.58
N SER A 317 4.82 16.73 -8.29
CA SER A 317 4.38 16.02 -9.50
C SER A 317 3.28 15.00 -9.16
N THR A 318 3.44 14.24 -8.09
CA THR A 318 2.45 13.27 -7.64
C THR A 318 1.11 13.92 -7.30
N ILE A 319 1.12 15.04 -6.55
CA ILE A 319 -0.11 15.76 -6.20
C ILE A 319 -0.76 16.38 -7.44
N LEU A 320 0.03 16.96 -8.35
CA LEU A 320 -0.46 17.50 -9.62
C LEU A 320 -1.23 16.43 -10.39
N ASP A 321 -0.60 15.28 -10.65
CA ASP A 321 -1.20 14.20 -11.44
C ASP A 321 -2.44 13.61 -10.73
N THR A 322 -2.38 13.46 -9.40
CA THR A 322 -3.50 12.97 -8.61
C THR A 322 -4.72 13.88 -8.70
N VAL A 323 -4.51 15.18 -8.53
CA VAL A 323 -5.59 16.18 -8.55
C VAL A 323 -6.20 16.33 -9.94
N LEU A 324 -5.38 16.29 -11.01
CA LEU A 324 -5.86 16.30 -12.39
C LEU A 324 -6.68 15.04 -12.70
N TRP A 325 -6.21 13.87 -12.27
CA TRP A 325 -6.95 12.62 -12.42
C TRP A 325 -8.30 12.67 -11.68
N LEU A 326 -8.33 13.14 -10.43
CA LEU A 326 -9.58 13.29 -9.66
C LEU A 326 -10.58 14.23 -10.33
N LYS A 327 -10.08 15.32 -10.94
CA LYS A 327 -10.94 16.27 -11.68
C LYS A 327 -11.49 15.64 -12.96
N GLY A 328 -10.68 14.89 -13.70
CA GLY A 328 -11.10 14.18 -14.92
C GLY A 328 -12.14 13.10 -14.61
N SER A 329 -11.94 12.31 -13.56
CA SER A 329 -12.89 11.27 -13.13
C SER A 329 -14.22 11.85 -12.63
N ALA A 330 -14.23 13.04 -12.02
CA ALA A 330 -15.44 13.73 -11.61
C ALA A 330 -16.29 14.23 -12.78
N ASN A 331 -15.66 14.54 -13.92
CA ASN A 331 -16.34 15.03 -15.13
C ASN A 331 -16.81 13.92 -16.08
N GLY A 332 -16.34 12.68 -15.91
CA GLY A 332 -16.69 11.53 -16.74
C GLY A 332 -17.89 10.68 -16.24
N HIS A 333 -18.49 11.05 -15.13
CA HIS A 333 -19.65 10.39 -14.52
C HIS A 333 -20.87 11.33 -14.43
N GLY A 334 -20.97 12.32 -15.33
CA GLY A 334 -22.11 13.21 -15.50
C GLY A 334 -23.02 12.80 -16.65
#